data_5b8e6360f20216e57db5a2ddb61aec79
#
_entry.id   5b8e6360f20216e57db5a2ddb61aec79
#
_cell.length_a   1.000
_cell.length_b   1.000
_cell.length_c   1.000
_cell.angle_alpha   90.00
_cell.angle_beta   90.00
_cell.angle_gamma   90.00
#
_symmetry.space_group_name_H-M   'P 1'
#
loop_
_entity.id
_entity.type
_entity.pdbx_description
1 polymer ?
#
loop_
_entity_poly.entity_id
_entity_poly.type
_entity_poly.pdbx_seq_one_letter_code
_entity_poly.pdbx_strand_id
1 'polypeptide(L)'
;LPQADYVPMMHPLMGAEDFSYVLQQVPGAMAFLGVAPADSNDPAAQPGLHSTRMLLDEAALPRGAALLAGCALRFLERSWPADA
;
A
#
# COMPACT_ATOMS: atom_id res chain seq x y z
N LEU A 1 11.03 -1.97 -7.12
CA LEU A 1 10.01 -1.06 -7.66
C LEU A 1 10.62 0.31 -7.90
N PRO A 2 10.28 0.98 -9.02
CA PRO A 2 10.76 2.34 -9.25
C PRO A 2 10.26 3.30 -8.16
N GLN A 3 11.15 4.15 -7.69
CA GLN A 3 10.79 5.14 -6.67
C GLN A 3 9.73 6.13 -7.16
N ALA A 4 9.68 6.38 -8.47
CA ALA A 4 8.68 7.26 -9.06
C ALA A 4 7.25 6.76 -8.89
N ASP A 5 7.07 5.45 -8.64
CA ASP A 5 5.76 4.87 -8.40
C ASP A 5 5.26 5.07 -6.96
N TYR A 6 6.12 5.59 -6.08
CA TYR A 6 5.77 5.87 -4.69
C TYR A 6 5.28 7.31 -4.56
N VAL A 7 4.09 7.47 -4.00
CA VAL A 7 3.50 8.79 -3.77
C VAL A 7 3.21 8.95 -2.28
N PRO A 8 3.92 9.84 -1.58
CA PRO A 8 3.61 10.11 -0.17
C PRO A 8 2.21 10.73 -0.04
N MET A 9 1.49 10.31 0.98
CA MET A 9 0.19 10.92 1.28
C MET A 9 0.41 12.29 1.92
N MET A 10 -0.28 13.31 1.40
CA MET A 10 -0.17 14.67 1.92
C MET A 10 -0.95 14.86 3.21
N HIS A 11 -2.00 14.07 3.39
CA HIS A 11 -2.86 14.13 4.57
C HIS A 11 -3.19 12.72 5.04
N PRO A 12 -3.33 12.51 6.36
CA PRO A 12 -3.73 11.20 6.85
C PRO A 12 -5.16 10.88 6.43
N LEU A 13 -5.43 9.60 6.15
CA LEU A 13 -6.78 9.11 6.01
C LEU A 13 -7.38 8.89 7.41
N MET A 14 -8.56 9.42 7.63
CA MET A 14 -9.21 9.42 8.94
C MET A 14 -10.15 8.22 9.12
N GLY A 15 -9.84 7.11 8.48
CA GLY A 15 -10.56 5.86 8.65
C GLY A 15 -9.98 5.02 9.77
N ALA A 16 -10.78 4.06 10.26
CA ALA A 16 -10.32 3.09 11.24
C ALA A 16 -9.55 1.95 10.56
N GLU A 17 -8.54 1.42 11.25
CA GLU A 17 -7.73 0.33 10.74
C GLU A 17 -7.12 -0.45 11.91
N ASP A 18 -7.41 -1.76 11.95
CA ASP A 18 -6.93 -2.61 13.05
C ASP A 18 -5.41 -2.74 13.07
N PHE A 19 -4.73 -2.56 11.94
CA PHE A 19 -3.27 -2.61 11.88
C PHE A 19 -2.63 -1.55 12.78
N SER A 20 -3.39 -0.53 13.18
CA SER A 20 -2.92 0.48 14.13
C SER A 20 -2.44 -0.15 15.44
N TYR A 21 -3.06 -1.24 15.87
CA TYR A 21 -2.64 -1.94 17.08
C TYR A 21 -1.26 -2.58 16.94
N VAL A 22 -0.94 -3.09 15.75
CA VAL A 22 0.39 -3.62 15.47
C VAL A 22 1.41 -2.49 15.53
N LEU A 23 1.08 -1.33 14.93
CA LEU A 23 1.97 -0.18 14.90
C LEU A 23 2.22 0.43 16.28
N GLN A 24 1.36 0.17 17.25
CA GLN A 24 1.60 0.58 18.64
C GLN A 24 2.65 -0.28 19.33
N GLN A 25 2.93 -1.46 18.81
CA GLN A 25 3.86 -2.42 19.41
C GLN A 25 5.20 -2.46 18.71
N VAL A 26 5.23 -2.24 17.40
CA VAL A 26 6.45 -2.34 16.61
C VAL A 26 6.49 -1.21 15.58
N PRO A 27 7.69 -0.74 15.19
CA PRO A 27 7.81 0.20 14.09
C PRO A 27 7.26 -0.40 12.80
N GLY A 28 6.57 0.42 12.02
CA GLY A 28 5.99 -0.06 10.77
C GLY A 28 5.26 1.04 10.03
N ALA A 29 4.64 0.67 8.93
CA ALA A 29 3.86 1.59 8.12
C ALA A 29 2.81 0.82 7.32
N MET A 30 1.78 1.53 6.88
CA MET A 30 0.83 1.03 5.89
C MET A 30 1.07 1.72 4.57
N ALA A 31 0.84 0.99 3.50
CA ALA A 31 0.85 1.53 2.16
C ALA A 31 -0.44 1.12 1.45
N PHE A 32 -0.89 1.96 0.54
CA PHE A 32 -2.00 1.63 -0.33
C PHE A 32 -1.47 1.27 -1.71
N LEU A 33 -1.97 0.17 -2.27
CA LEU A 33 -1.64 -0.25 -3.62
C LEU A 33 -2.76 0.23 -4.55
N GLY A 34 -2.41 1.06 -5.53
CA GLY A 34 -3.36 1.51 -6.53
C GLY A 34 -3.77 0.34 -7.42
N VAL A 35 -5.07 0.08 -7.49
CA VAL A 35 -5.61 -1.07 -8.23
C VAL A 35 -6.75 -0.67 -9.19
N ALA A 36 -6.95 0.61 -9.44
CA ALA A 36 -7.98 1.04 -10.39
C ALA A 36 -7.68 0.45 -11.77
N PRO A 37 -8.72 -0.03 -12.51
CA PRO A 37 -8.50 -0.55 -13.86
C PRO A 37 -7.80 0.47 -14.77
N ALA A 38 -6.85 0.01 -15.58
CA ALA A 38 -6.04 0.89 -16.42
C ALA A 38 -6.85 1.64 -17.48
N ASP A 39 -8.00 1.08 -17.90
CA ASP A 39 -8.92 1.69 -18.86
C ASP A 39 -9.93 2.63 -18.21
N SER A 40 -9.80 2.88 -16.92
CA SER A 40 -10.69 3.78 -16.20
C SER A 40 -10.45 5.24 -16.63
N ASN A 41 -11.53 5.94 -17.00
CA ASN A 41 -11.45 7.36 -17.34
C ASN A 41 -11.27 8.26 -16.12
N ASP A 42 -11.77 7.82 -14.98
CA ASP A 42 -11.69 8.56 -13.72
C ASP A 42 -11.48 7.56 -12.58
N PRO A 43 -10.23 7.29 -12.20
CA PRO A 43 -9.94 6.35 -11.11
C PRO A 43 -10.62 6.72 -9.79
N ALA A 44 -10.84 8.01 -9.53
CA ALA A 44 -11.47 8.46 -8.29
C ALA A 44 -12.96 8.11 -8.24
N ALA A 45 -13.60 7.87 -9.41
CA ALA A 45 -15.01 7.50 -9.50
C ALA A 45 -15.24 5.99 -9.42
N GLN A 46 -14.18 5.19 -9.32
CA GLN A 46 -14.31 3.74 -9.23
C GLN A 46 -14.97 3.33 -7.92
N PRO A 47 -15.77 2.23 -7.92
CA PRO A 47 -16.33 1.71 -6.68
C PRO A 47 -15.24 1.41 -5.66
N GLY A 48 -15.53 1.70 -4.41
CA GLY A 48 -14.56 1.53 -3.33
C GLY A 48 -14.33 0.08 -2.93
N LEU A 49 -13.40 -0.10 -2.03
CA LEU A 49 -12.94 -1.42 -1.56
C LEU A 49 -14.07 -2.30 -1.02
N HIS A 50 -15.06 -1.70 -0.38
CA HIS A 50 -16.17 -2.44 0.24
C HIS A 50 -17.38 -2.56 -0.67
N SER A 51 -17.28 -2.13 -1.93
CA SER A 51 -18.37 -2.26 -2.88
C SER A 51 -18.38 -3.66 -3.50
N THR A 52 -19.58 -4.21 -3.71
CA THR A 52 -19.75 -5.46 -4.47
C THR A 52 -19.44 -5.28 -5.94
N ARG A 53 -19.30 -4.03 -6.40
CA ARG A 53 -19.02 -3.68 -7.79
C ARG A 53 -17.54 -3.32 -8.01
N MET A 54 -16.71 -3.47 -6.98
CA MET A 54 -15.29 -3.18 -7.09
C MET A 54 -14.63 -4.04 -8.16
N LEU A 55 -13.82 -3.38 -8.97
CA LEU A 55 -12.95 -4.04 -9.95
C LEU A 55 -11.52 -3.62 -9.66
N LEU A 56 -10.59 -4.53 -9.87
CA LEU A 56 -9.18 -4.23 -9.70
C LEU A 56 -8.40 -4.64 -10.94
N ASP A 57 -7.30 -3.93 -11.18
CA ASP A 57 -6.33 -4.29 -12.20
C ASP A 57 -5.39 -5.35 -11.63
N GLU A 58 -5.54 -6.59 -12.10
CA GLU A 58 -4.71 -7.69 -11.61
C GLU A 58 -3.22 -7.50 -11.92
N ALA A 59 -2.87 -6.64 -12.88
CA ALA A 59 -1.47 -6.29 -13.14
C ALA A 59 -0.80 -5.58 -11.96
N ALA A 60 -1.57 -5.06 -11.01
CA ALA A 60 -1.03 -4.46 -9.78
C ALA A 60 -0.54 -5.52 -8.79
N LEU A 61 -1.02 -6.76 -8.85
CA LEU A 61 -0.69 -7.80 -7.87
C LEU A 61 0.80 -8.10 -7.78
N PRO A 62 1.55 -8.25 -8.90
CA PRO A 62 3.00 -8.45 -8.81
C PRO A 62 3.73 -7.30 -8.12
N ARG A 63 3.24 -6.07 -8.25
CA ARG A 63 3.82 -4.91 -7.57
C ARG A 63 3.63 -4.98 -6.07
N GLY A 64 2.44 -5.37 -5.61
CA GLY A 64 2.19 -5.59 -4.19
C GLY A 64 3.04 -6.69 -3.62
N ALA A 65 3.15 -7.81 -4.33
CA ALA A 65 4.01 -8.93 -3.91
C ALA A 65 5.48 -8.49 -3.84
N ALA A 66 5.95 -7.73 -4.84
CA ALA A 66 7.32 -7.23 -4.85
C ALA A 66 7.60 -6.28 -3.70
N LEU A 67 6.63 -5.43 -3.34
CA LEU A 67 6.78 -4.51 -2.21
C LEU A 67 6.96 -5.28 -0.91
N LEU A 68 6.10 -6.25 -0.63
CA LEU A 68 6.17 -7.05 0.59
C LEU A 68 7.45 -7.87 0.66
N ALA A 69 7.81 -8.53 -0.44
CA ALA A 69 9.04 -9.32 -0.51
C ALA A 69 10.28 -8.42 -0.35
N GLY A 70 10.27 -7.26 -0.98
CA GLY A 70 11.36 -6.29 -0.88
C GLY A 70 11.56 -5.78 0.54
N CYS A 71 10.46 -5.51 1.25
CA CYS A 71 10.53 -5.09 2.65
C CYS A 71 11.15 -6.19 3.53
N ALA A 72 10.74 -7.44 3.32
CA ALA A 72 11.29 -8.57 4.07
C ALA A 72 12.79 -8.75 3.82
N LEU A 73 13.21 -8.71 2.55
CA LEU A 73 14.62 -8.84 2.19
C LEU A 73 15.44 -7.70 2.78
N ARG A 74 14.95 -6.49 2.69
CA ARG A 74 15.66 -5.33 3.22
C ARG A 74 15.82 -5.42 4.74
N PHE A 75 14.78 -5.88 5.43
CA PHE A 75 14.85 -6.07 6.88
C PHE A 75 15.89 -7.15 7.25
N LEU A 76 15.91 -8.26 6.51
CA LEU A 76 16.89 -9.32 6.74
C LEU A 76 18.33 -8.86 6.51
N GLU A 77 18.53 -7.92 5.58
CA GLU A 77 19.86 -7.38 5.28
C GLU A 77 20.29 -6.27 6.24
N ARG A 78 19.36 -5.41 6.67
CA ARG A 78 19.68 -4.14 7.33
C ARG A 78 19.06 -3.96 8.71
N SER A 79 18.13 -4.86 9.12
CA SER A 79 17.37 -4.73 10.37
C SER A 79 16.52 -3.44 10.38
N TRP A 80 16.11 -2.99 11.55
CA TRP A 80 15.31 -1.77 11.67
C TRP A 80 16.09 -0.54 11.22
N PRO A 81 15.42 0.45 10.60
CA PRO A 81 16.05 1.75 10.39
C PRO A 81 16.51 2.37 11.70
N ALA A 82 17.60 3.16 11.64
CA ALA A 82 18.19 3.76 12.85
C ALA A 82 17.23 4.70 13.58
N ASP A 83 16.25 5.26 12.86
CA ASP A 83 15.25 6.20 13.40
C ASP A 83 13.91 5.52 13.75
N ALA A 84 13.84 4.21 13.70
CA ALA A 84 12.63 3.47 14.02
C ALA A 84 12.35 3.40 15.52
#